data_0a6e1ae0fd012c296ffb0c83b5c4ec7f
#
_entry.id   0a6e1ae0fd012c296ffb0c83b5c4ec7f
#
_cell.length_a   1.000
_cell.length_b   1.000
_cell.length_c   1.000
_cell.angle_alpha   90.00
_cell.angle_beta   90.00
_cell.angle_gamma   90.00
#
_symmetry.space_group_name_H-M   'P 1'
#
loop_
_entity.id
_entity.type
_entity.pdbx_description
1 polymer ?
#
loop_
_entity_poly.entity_id
_entity_poly.type
_entity_poly.pdbx_seq_one_letter_code
_entity_poly.pdbx_strand_id
1 'polypeptide(L)'
;GLAPEDPQFKAQAQTLQVHFDLVYRAKILDDANTTVNDEGEDKRHAERWTFTRKASARTPVSGGVIAAKCPSCGAELRLGLDGVCTHCKASVTNGTVDWVVCDVQPAAFVGYSADSSMGAAAPTVAEGLATLTSTDKDFAIGAFETRVKTAFLALQDAWCKQNLDAGRAFMSPG
;
A
#
# COMPACT_ATOMS: atom_id res chain seq x y z
N GLY A 1 -6.71 -16.67 8.29
CA GLY A 1 -5.31 -16.43 7.92
C GLY A 1 -4.67 -15.55 8.97
N LEU A 2 -3.34 -15.57 9.07
CA LEU A 2 -2.61 -14.69 9.98
C LEU A 2 -2.74 -13.24 9.48
N ALA A 3 -2.93 -12.31 10.40
CA ALA A 3 -2.93 -10.88 10.08
C ALA A 3 -1.50 -10.38 9.81
N PRO A 4 -1.31 -9.29 9.04
CA PRO A 4 0.02 -8.77 8.72
C PRO A 4 0.88 -8.38 9.93
N GLU A 5 0.28 -8.04 11.06
CA GLU A 5 0.95 -7.74 12.32
C GLU A 5 1.40 -8.98 13.09
N ASP A 6 0.89 -10.17 12.76
CA ASP A 6 1.26 -11.41 13.43
C ASP A 6 2.77 -11.70 13.25
N PRO A 7 3.51 -12.02 14.33
CA PRO A 7 4.94 -12.34 14.24
C PRO A 7 5.25 -13.50 13.30
N GLN A 8 4.36 -14.50 13.19
CA GLN A 8 4.54 -15.61 12.26
C GLN A 8 4.35 -15.18 10.80
N PHE A 9 3.46 -14.22 10.53
CA PHE A 9 3.34 -13.61 9.21
C PHE A 9 4.60 -12.83 8.88
N LYS A 10 5.04 -11.93 9.78
CA LYS A 10 6.23 -11.08 9.60
C LYS A 10 7.50 -11.89 9.33
N ALA A 11 7.69 -13.03 10.00
CA ALA A 11 8.83 -13.92 9.76
C ALA A 11 8.85 -14.55 8.35
N GLN A 12 7.72 -14.55 7.64
CA GLN A 12 7.56 -15.11 6.30
C GLN A 12 7.08 -14.05 5.28
N ALA A 13 7.20 -12.78 5.61
CA ALA A 13 6.74 -11.69 4.75
C ALA A 13 7.90 -11.05 3.99
N GLN A 14 7.58 -10.53 2.81
CA GLN A 14 8.36 -9.54 2.09
C GLN A 14 7.80 -8.17 2.47
N THR A 15 8.69 -7.21 2.69
CA THR A 15 8.31 -5.85 3.09
C THR A 15 9.03 -4.84 2.22
N LEU A 16 8.30 -3.83 1.75
CA LEU A 16 8.85 -2.67 1.04
C LEU A 16 8.39 -1.40 1.76
N GLN A 17 9.31 -0.49 2.01
CA GLN A 17 9.01 0.83 2.56
C GLN A 17 9.11 1.87 1.45
N VAL A 18 8.13 2.75 1.40
CA VAL A 18 8.04 3.85 0.45
C VAL A 18 7.96 5.16 1.23
N HIS A 19 8.83 6.08 0.89
CA HIS A 19 8.77 7.45 1.40
C HIS A 19 8.02 8.32 0.42
N PHE A 20 7.07 9.09 0.92
CA PHE A 20 6.33 10.10 0.17
C PHE A 20 6.75 11.47 0.65
N ASP A 21 7.21 12.30 -0.27
CA ASP A 21 7.29 13.75 -0.10
C ASP A 21 6.12 14.38 -0.83
N LEU A 22 5.19 14.95 -0.07
CA LEU A 22 3.94 15.46 -0.57
C LEU A 22 3.94 16.98 -0.53
N VAL A 23 3.47 17.59 -1.60
CA VAL A 23 3.08 18.99 -1.62
C VAL A 23 1.58 19.02 -1.88
N TYR A 24 0.82 19.61 -0.99
CA TYR A 24 -0.63 19.65 -1.10
C TYR A 24 -1.17 21.00 -0.66
N ARG A 25 -2.34 21.36 -1.17
CA ARG A 25 -3.12 22.51 -0.72
C ARG A 25 -4.40 21.99 -0.09
N ALA A 26 -4.59 22.33 1.19
CA ALA A 26 -5.79 21.93 1.92
C ALA A 26 -6.94 22.90 1.63
N LYS A 27 -8.12 22.33 1.34
CA LYS A 27 -9.38 23.04 1.30
C LYS A 27 -10.35 22.37 2.26
N ILE A 28 -11.03 23.16 3.06
CA ILE A 28 -12.09 22.68 3.92
C ILE A 28 -13.40 22.89 3.17
N LEU A 29 -14.16 21.82 2.98
CA LEU A 29 -15.46 21.86 2.32
C LEU A 29 -16.55 21.62 3.38
N ASP A 30 -17.72 22.20 3.18
CA ASP A 30 -18.93 21.87 3.93
C ASP A 30 -19.64 20.63 3.36
N ASP A 31 -20.72 20.20 4.00
CA ASP A 31 -21.51 19.03 3.56
C ASP A 31 -22.13 19.22 2.16
N ALA A 32 -22.21 20.46 1.66
CA ALA A 32 -22.69 20.79 0.32
C ALA A 32 -21.54 20.84 -0.70
N ASN A 33 -20.30 20.46 -0.30
CA ASN A 33 -19.10 20.48 -1.13
C ASN A 33 -18.66 21.90 -1.53
N THR A 34 -19.05 22.91 -0.75
CA THR A 34 -18.69 24.31 -0.93
C THR A 34 -17.42 24.60 -0.11
N THR A 35 -16.45 25.29 -0.72
CA THR A 35 -15.21 25.65 -0.01
C THR A 35 -15.51 26.68 1.08
N VAL A 36 -15.38 26.29 2.34
CA VAL A 36 -15.50 27.18 3.52
C VAL A 36 -14.17 27.77 3.94
N ASN A 37 -13.07 27.11 3.64
CA ASN A 37 -11.72 27.63 3.85
C ASN A 37 -10.78 27.09 2.77
N ASP A 38 -9.97 27.98 2.21
CA ASP A 38 -8.82 27.64 1.34
C ASP A 38 -7.58 28.23 2.01
N GLU A 39 -6.71 27.39 2.52
CA GLU A 39 -5.50 27.84 3.23
C GLU A 39 -4.50 28.55 2.31
N GLY A 40 -4.74 28.53 0.98
CA GLY A 40 -4.02 29.35 -0.02
C GLY A 40 -2.55 29.00 -0.22
N GLU A 41 -1.90 28.36 0.75
CA GLU A 41 -0.49 28.01 0.74
C GLU A 41 -0.27 26.52 0.51
N ASP A 42 0.80 26.20 -0.21
CA ASP A 42 1.24 24.82 -0.38
C ASP A 42 1.90 24.32 0.90
N LYS A 43 1.37 23.25 1.46
CA LYS A 43 1.93 22.57 2.63
C LYS A 43 2.80 21.40 2.18
N ARG A 44 3.84 21.12 2.94
CA ARG A 44 4.68 19.95 2.77
C ARG A 44 4.40 18.95 3.85
N HIS A 45 4.29 17.69 3.48
CA HIS A 45 4.10 16.58 4.37
C HIS A 45 4.90 15.38 3.89
N ALA A 46 5.53 14.67 4.80
CA ALA A 46 6.25 13.45 4.46
C ALA A 46 5.65 12.26 5.23
N GLU A 47 5.49 11.16 4.53
CA GLU A 47 4.97 9.90 5.09
C GLU A 47 5.87 8.74 4.70
N ARG A 48 5.92 7.73 5.56
CA ARG A 48 6.52 6.44 5.29
C ARG A 48 5.44 5.37 5.34
N TRP A 49 5.22 4.72 4.21
CA TRP A 49 4.27 3.65 4.08
C TRP A 49 4.99 2.31 4.01
N THR A 50 4.50 1.34 4.75
CA THR A 50 5.01 -0.02 4.74
C THR A 50 4.03 -0.91 3.99
N PHE A 51 4.52 -1.49 2.89
CA PHE A 51 3.81 -2.52 2.13
C PHE A 51 4.33 -3.87 2.52
N THR A 52 3.43 -4.84 2.71
CA THR A 52 3.79 -6.21 3.03
C THR A 52 3.03 -7.21 2.19
N ARG A 53 3.65 -8.36 1.93
CA ARG A 53 3.01 -9.55 1.39
C ARG A 53 3.71 -10.81 1.88
N LYS A 54 3.02 -11.93 1.83
CA LYS A 54 3.62 -13.24 2.14
C LYS A 54 4.72 -13.57 1.12
N ALA A 55 5.87 -14.10 1.58
CA ALA A 55 7.02 -14.41 0.72
C ALA A 55 6.71 -15.45 -0.38
N SER A 56 5.67 -16.28 -0.17
CA SER A 56 5.18 -17.22 -1.19
C SER A 56 4.24 -16.61 -2.21
N ALA A 57 3.74 -15.38 -1.98
CA ALA A 57 2.89 -14.68 -2.96
C ALA A 57 3.70 -14.30 -4.19
N ARG A 58 3.03 -14.24 -5.33
CA ARG A 58 3.61 -13.83 -6.61
C ARG A 58 2.82 -12.66 -7.17
N THR A 59 3.48 -11.86 -7.99
CA THR A 59 2.83 -10.73 -8.67
C THR A 59 1.72 -11.25 -9.58
N PRO A 60 0.48 -10.75 -9.43
CA PRO A 60 -0.66 -11.23 -10.21
C PRO A 60 -0.52 -10.89 -11.69
N VAL A 61 -0.50 -11.87 -12.57
CA VAL A 61 -0.44 -11.69 -14.03
C VAL A 61 -1.65 -10.92 -14.56
N SER A 62 -2.80 -11.02 -13.87
CA SER A 62 -4.04 -10.28 -14.20
C SER A 62 -4.00 -8.79 -13.88
N GLY A 63 -2.89 -8.27 -13.32
CA GLY A 63 -2.77 -6.91 -12.80
C GLY A 63 -3.37 -6.72 -11.41
N GLY A 64 -4.02 -7.73 -10.85
CA GLY A 64 -4.55 -7.72 -9.48
C GLY A 64 -5.45 -6.54 -9.16
N VAL A 65 -5.32 -6.01 -7.94
CA VAL A 65 -6.17 -4.92 -7.42
C VAL A 65 -6.09 -3.65 -8.28
N ILE A 66 -4.93 -3.34 -8.86
CA ILE A 66 -4.76 -2.16 -9.73
C ILE A 66 -5.67 -2.22 -10.96
N ALA A 67 -5.83 -3.43 -11.51
CA ALA A 67 -6.70 -3.67 -12.66
C ALA A 67 -8.15 -3.98 -12.26
N ALA A 68 -8.54 -3.69 -11.01
CA ALA A 68 -9.84 -4.05 -10.43
C ALA A 68 -10.16 -5.56 -10.59
N LYS A 69 -9.12 -6.40 -10.49
CA LYS A 69 -9.24 -7.86 -10.58
C LYS A 69 -8.75 -8.54 -9.30
N CYS A 70 -9.39 -9.63 -8.97
CA CYS A 70 -8.94 -10.44 -7.84
C CYS A 70 -7.56 -11.03 -8.12
N PRO A 71 -6.54 -10.81 -7.26
CA PRO A 71 -5.20 -11.35 -7.47
C PRO A 71 -5.12 -12.88 -7.38
N SER A 72 -6.14 -13.52 -6.79
CA SER A 72 -6.20 -14.97 -6.66
C SER A 72 -6.88 -15.66 -7.84
N CYS A 73 -8.03 -15.15 -8.30
CA CYS A 73 -8.82 -15.83 -9.34
C CYS A 73 -8.99 -15.05 -10.66
N GLY A 74 -8.50 -13.79 -10.72
CA GLY A 74 -8.60 -12.95 -11.92
C GLY A 74 -9.99 -12.39 -12.24
N ALA A 75 -11.04 -12.76 -11.50
CA ALA A 75 -12.39 -12.21 -11.68
C ALA A 75 -12.43 -10.72 -11.31
N GLU A 76 -13.48 -10.01 -11.74
CA GLU A 76 -13.74 -8.63 -11.29
C GLU A 76 -13.69 -8.55 -9.76
N LEU A 77 -12.94 -7.58 -9.23
CA LEU A 77 -12.71 -7.48 -7.80
C LEU A 77 -13.96 -6.90 -7.11
N ARG A 78 -14.63 -7.77 -6.36
CA ARG A 78 -15.72 -7.40 -5.47
C ARG A 78 -15.39 -7.96 -4.09
N LEU A 79 -15.21 -7.09 -3.12
CA LEU A 79 -14.87 -7.45 -1.75
C LEU A 79 -16.10 -7.43 -0.84
N GLY A 80 -16.20 -8.43 0.01
CA GLY A 80 -17.05 -8.37 1.19
C GLY A 80 -16.49 -7.41 2.25
N LEU A 81 -17.27 -7.17 3.30
CA LEU A 81 -16.85 -6.32 4.44
C LEU A 81 -15.59 -6.86 5.14
N ASP A 82 -15.35 -8.14 5.03
CA ASP A 82 -14.21 -8.89 5.58
C ASP A 82 -12.95 -8.86 4.68
N GLY A 83 -12.97 -8.09 3.57
CA GLY A 83 -11.85 -8.04 2.62
C GLY A 83 -11.66 -9.31 1.80
N VAL A 84 -12.68 -10.16 1.72
CA VAL A 84 -12.68 -11.44 1.00
C VAL A 84 -13.31 -11.26 -0.37
N CYS A 85 -12.69 -11.83 -1.41
CA CYS A 85 -13.26 -11.84 -2.76
C CYS A 85 -14.60 -12.61 -2.76
N THR A 86 -15.64 -11.96 -3.26
CA THR A 86 -16.99 -12.57 -3.29
C THR A 86 -17.08 -13.78 -4.21
N HIS A 87 -16.16 -13.89 -5.20
CA HIS A 87 -16.15 -14.97 -6.18
C HIS A 87 -15.39 -16.22 -5.66
N CYS A 88 -14.11 -16.09 -5.26
CA CYS A 88 -13.27 -17.24 -4.90
C CYS A 88 -13.04 -17.39 -3.39
N LYS A 89 -13.55 -16.46 -2.57
CA LYS A 89 -13.40 -16.45 -1.11
C LYS A 89 -11.96 -16.30 -0.61
N ALA A 90 -11.02 -15.95 -1.48
CA ALA A 90 -9.67 -15.62 -1.04
C ALA A 90 -9.66 -14.26 -0.31
N SER A 91 -8.94 -14.19 0.80
CA SER A 91 -8.66 -12.90 1.46
C SER A 91 -7.67 -12.11 0.61
N VAL A 92 -8.06 -10.90 0.21
CA VAL A 92 -7.27 -10.03 -0.68
C VAL A 92 -6.48 -9.00 0.13
N THR A 93 -6.98 -8.63 1.29
CA THR A 93 -6.47 -7.52 2.11
C THR A 93 -5.48 -7.92 3.19
N ASN A 94 -5.17 -9.21 3.35
CA ASN A 94 -4.28 -9.70 4.41
C ASN A 94 -2.84 -9.95 3.95
N GLY A 95 -2.46 -9.54 2.75
CA GLY A 95 -1.10 -9.72 2.23
C GLY A 95 -0.76 -11.15 1.78
N THR A 96 -1.69 -12.09 1.78
CA THR A 96 -1.39 -13.49 1.39
C THR A 96 -1.27 -13.67 -0.12
N VAL A 97 -1.87 -12.81 -0.91
CA VAL A 97 -1.94 -12.95 -2.37
C VAL A 97 -1.35 -11.75 -3.12
N ASP A 98 -1.27 -10.58 -2.49
CA ASP A 98 -0.75 -9.36 -3.11
C ASP A 98 -0.27 -8.39 -2.03
N TRP A 99 0.42 -7.32 -2.43
CA TRP A 99 0.91 -6.27 -1.56
C TRP A 99 -0.26 -5.50 -0.91
N VAL A 100 -0.16 -5.27 0.39
CA VAL A 100 -1.10 -4.44 1.16
C VAL A 100 -0.33 -3.42 2.00
N VAL A 101 -0.93 -2.27 2.24
CA VAL A 101 -0.42 -1.28 3.19
C VAL A 101 -0.75 -1.78 4.58
N CYS A 102 0.27 -1.96 5.41
CA CYS A 102 0.09 -2.42 6.79
C CYS A 102 0.49 -1.37 7.84
N ASP A 103 1.19 -0.31 7.42
CA ASP A 103 1.59 0.77 8.32
C ASP A 103 1.78 2.07 7.55
N VAL A 104 1.32 3.17 8.13
CA VAL A 104 1.48 4.54 7.62
C VAL A 104 1.94 5.42 8.78
N GLN A 105 3.11 6.01 8.64
CA GLN A 105 3.67 6.86 9.70
C GLN A 105 4.08 8.22 9.13
N PRO A 106 3.88 9.31 9.88
CA PRO A 106 4.52 10.57 9.57
C PRO A 106 6.03 10.37 9.48
N ALA A 107 6.66 10.93 8.47
CA ALA A 107 8.10 10.97 8.34
C ALA A 107 8.59 12.41 8.54
N ALA A 108 9.74 12.59 9.19
CA ALA A 108 10.43 13.86 9.11
C ALA A 108 10.90 14.06 7.66
N PHE A 109 10.91 15.32 7.20
CA PHE A 109 11.61 15.66 5.95
C PHE A 109 13.07 15.29 6.14
N VAL A 110 13.42 14.11 5.75
CA VAL A 110 14.81 13.68 5.70
C VAL A 110 15.25 13.99 4.29
N GLY A 111 15.99 15.06 4.12
CA GLY A 111 16.96 15.07 3.03
C GLY A 111 17.67 13.73 3.15
N TYR A 112 17.60 12.89 2.14
CA TYR A 112 17.96 11.50 2.10
C TYR A 112 19.33 11.24 2.78
N SER A 113 19.33 11.13 4.09
CA SER A 113 20.42 10.58 4.86
C SER A 113 19.99 9.18 5.25
N ALA A 114 20.58 8.23 4.58
CA ALA A 114 20.48 6.82 4.91
C ALA A 114 21.17 6.58 6.26
N ASP A 115 20.61 7.10 7.33
CA ASP A 115 21.07 6.81 8.68
C ASP A 115 20.32 5.57 9.18
N SER A 116 20.88 4.44 8.83
CA SER A 116 20.45 3.11 9.23
C SER A 116 20.99 2.81 10.61
N SER A 117 20.44 3.41 11.63
CA SER A 117 20.68 2.98 13.02
C SER A 117 19.68 1.91 13.46
N MET A 118 19.59 0.83 12.69
CA MET A 118 18.89 -0.40 13.09
C MET A 118 19.87 -1.55 13.00
N GLY A 119 20.11 -2.17 14.13
CA GLY A 119 21.08 -3.26 14.28
C GLY A 119 20.81 -4.44 13.34
N ALA A 120 21.90 -5.09 12.89
CA ALA A 120 22.02 -6.02 11.78
C ALA A 120 21.72 -5.34 10.44
N ALA A 121 22.73 -5.15 9.61
CA ALA A 121 22.66 -4.42 8.34
C ALA A 121 21.45 -4.88 7.52
N ALA A 122 20.42 -4.03 7.48
CA ALA A 122 19.31 -4.25 6.57
C ALA A 122 19.88 -4.28 5.14
N PRO A 123 19.46 -5.20 4.27
CA PRO A 123 19.94 -5.24 2.90
C PRO A 123 19.68 -3.88 2.25
N THR A 124 20.64 -3.42 1.45
CA THR A 124 20.45 -2.21 0.65
C THR A 124 19.21 -2.37 -0.23
N VAL A 125 18.58 -1.28 -0.64
CA VAL A 125 17.41 -1.32 -1.56
C VAL A 125 17.74 -2.16 -2.81
N ALA A 126 18.96 -2.02 -3.35
CA ALA A 126 19.38 -2.79 -4.52
C ALA A 126 19.44 -4.30 -4.26
N GLU A 127 20.00 -4.73 -3.13
CA GLU A 127 20.07 -6.15 -2.74
C GLU A 127 18.68 -6.72 -2.45
N GLY A 128 17.83 -5.96 -1.78
CA GLY A 128 16.44 -6.34 -1.52
C GLY A 128 15.65 -6.53 -2.81
N LEU A 129 15.78 -5.60 -3.76
CA LEU A 129 15.13 -5.69 -5.08
C LEU A 129 15.67 -6.87 -5.90
N ALA A 130 16.99 -7.12 -5.88
CA ALA A 130 17.58 -8.27 -6.54
C ALA A 130 17.04 -9.59 -5.98
N THR A 131 16.92 -9.71 -4.67
CA THR A 131 16.33 -10.88 -4.00
C THR A 131 14.86 -11.03 -4.38
N LEU A 132 14.10 -9.96 -4.39
CA LEU A 132 12.68 -9.97 -4.74
C LEU A 132 12.46 -10.41 -6.20
N THR A 133 13.20 -9.84 -7.16
CA THR A 133 13.11 -10.20 -8.59
C THR A 133 13.61 -11.62 -8.88
N SER A 134 14.55 -12.14 -8.09
CA SER A 134 14.99 -13.52 -8.22
C SER A 134 13.91 -14.52 -7.78
N THR A 135 13.12 -14.16 -6.79
CA THR A 135 12.07 -14.98 -6.20
C THR A 135 10.74 -14.87 -6.96
N ASP A 136 10.43 -13.67 -7.43
CA ASP A 136 9.20 -13.35 -8.18
C ASP A 136 9.57 -12.79 -9.55
N LYS A 137 9.49 -13.63 -10.58
CA LYS A 137 9.87 -13.27 -11.95
C LYS A 137 8.94 -12.26 -12.60
N ASP A 138 7.72 -12.14 -12.09
CA ASP A 138 6.72 -11.21 -12.60
C ASP A 138 6.77 -9.86 -11.85
N PHE A 139 7.63 -9.75 -10.83
CA PHE A 139 7.81 -8.50 -10.12
C PHE A 139 8.59 -7.48 -10.98
N ALA A 140 7.98 -6.32 -11.20
CA ALA A 140 8.61 -5.18 -11.84
C ALA A 140 8.45 -3.93 -10.95
N ILE A 141 9.57 -3.23 -10.70
CA ILE A 141 9.56 -2.05 -9.82
C ILE A 141 8.58 -0.97 -10.32
N GLY A 142 8.51 -0.72 -11.63
CA GLY A 142 7.59 0.27 -12.20
C GLY A 142 6.10 -0.11 -12.02
N ALA A 143 5.79 -1.41 -12.05
CA ALA A 143 4.44 -1.89 -11.74
C ALA A 143 4.13 -1.71 -10.24
N PHE A 144 5.11 -1.95 -9.36
CA PHE A 144 4.98 -1.69 -7.94
C PHE A 144 4.81 -0.19 -7.64
N GLU A 145 5.59 0.69 -8.26
CA GLU A 145 5.44 2.15 -8.14
C GLU A 145 4.05 2.62 -8.61
N THR A 146 3.54 2.05 -9.70
CA THR A 146 2.17 2.32 -10.16
C THR A 146 1.15 1.91 -9.11
N ARG A 147 1.34 0.75 -8.48
CA ARG A 147 0.50 0.28 -7.37
C ARG A 147 0.54 1.23 -6.19
N VAL A 148 1.73 1.68 -5.79
CA VAL A 148 1.93 2.63 -4.69
C VAL A 148 1.16 3.93 -4.95
N LYS A 149 1.30 4.51 -6.15
CA LYS A 149 0.57 5.72 -6.54
C LYS A 149 -0.95 5.51 -6.54
N THR A 150 -1.40 4.37 -7.07
CA THR A 150 -2.83 4.04 -7.11
C THR A 150 -3.40 3.86 -5.71
N ALA A 151 -2.68 3.16 -4.83
CA ALA A 151 -3.07 3.00 -3.43
C ALA A 151 -3.16 4.35 -2.70
N PHE A 152 -2.13 5.19 -2.89
CA PHE A 152 -2.10 6.52 -2.30
C PHE A 152 -3.30 7.37 -2.73
N LEU A 153 -3.55 7.47 -4.03
CA LEU A 153 -4.65 8.27 -4.56
C LEU A 153 -6.02 7.72 -4.13
N ALA A 154 -6.18 6.38 -4.12
CA ALA A 154 -7.41 5.74 -3.66
C ALA A 154 -7.70 6.02 -2.17
N LEU A 155 -6.66 6.02 -1.32
CA LEU A 155 -6.80 6.33 0.10
C LEU A 155 -7.08 7.82 0.33
N GLN A 156 -6.44 8.73 -0.42
CA GLN A 156 -6.74 10.17 -0.35
C GLN A 156 -8.18 10.46 -0.80
N ASP A 157 -8.63 9.86 -1.90
CA ASP A 157 -10.01 10.00 -2.38
C ASP A 157 -11.03 9.44 -1.37
N ALA A 158 -10.74 8.27 -0.80
CA ALA A 158 -11.55 7.66 0.24
C ALA A 158 -11.67 8.56 1.48
N TRP A 159 -10.57 9.19 1.88
CA TRP A 159 -10.54 10.15 2.98
C TRP A 159 -11.37 11.40 2.67
N CYS A 160 -11.16 12.02 1.52
CA CYS A 160 -11.91 13.22 1.11
C CYS A 160 -13.41 12.96 1.00
N LYS A 161 -13.81 11.77 0.56
CA LYS A 161 -15.21 11.36 0.43
C LYS A 161 -15.82 10.76 1.70
N GLN A 162 -15.01 10.61 2.77
CA GLN A 162 -15.39 9.90 3.99
C GLN A 162 -15.96 8.49 3.72
N ASN A 163 -15.45 7.84 2.67
CA ASN A 163 -15.85 6.51 2.25
C ASN A 163 -14.62 5.64 1.96
N LEU A 164 -14.32 4.70 2.84
CA LEU A 164 -13.13 3.85 2.76
C LEU A 164 -13.24 2.68 1.77
N ASP A 165 -14.38 2.47 1.13
CA ASP A 165 -14.60 1.29 0.27
C ASP A 165 -13.61 1.22 -0.90
N ALA A 166 -13.29 2.36 -1.53
CA ALA A 166 -12.33 2.41 -2.61
C ALA A 166 -10.88 2.11 -2.18
N GLY A 167 -10.52 2.49 -0.93
CA GLY A 167 -9.19 2.25 -0.36
C GLY A 167 -9.01 0.85 0.24
N ARG A 168 -10.08 0.19 0.62
CA ARG A 168 -10.09 -1.08 1.36
C ARG A 168 -9.24 -2.18 0.72
N ALA A 169 -9.25 -2.26 -0.60
CA ALA A 169 -8.50 -3.28 -1.33
C ALA A 169 -6.97 -3.16 -1.21
N PHE A 170 -6.47 -2.01 -0.76
CA PHE A 170 -5.05 -1.71 -0.63
C PHE A 170 -4.53 -1.81 0.81
N MET A 171 -5.41 -1.86 1.80
CA MET A 171 -5.07 -1.83 3.21
C MET A 171 -5.25 -3.20 3.85
N SER A 172 -4.39 -3.52 4.82
CA SER A 172 -4.65 -4.65 5.71
C SER A 172 -5.84 -4.32 6.64
N PRO A 173 -6.63 -5.32 7.04
CA PRO A 173 -7.53 -5.15 8.16
C PRO A 173 -6.70 -4.86 9.42
N GLY A 174 -7.07 -3.83 10.16
CA GLY A 174 -6.47 -3.50 11.45
C GLY A 174 -6.87 -4.51 12.52
#